data_6fa3abd0d355bb08b188a2ca5478c856
#
_entry.id   6fa3abd0d355bb08b188a2ca5478c856
#
_cell.length_a   1.000
_cell.length_b   1.000
_cell.length_c   1.000
_cell.angle_alpha   90.00
_cell.angle_beta   90.00
_cell.angle_gamma   90.00
#
_symmetry.space_group_name_H-M   'P 1'
#
loop_
_entity.id
_entity.type
_entity.pdbx_description
1 polymer ?
#
loop_
_entity_poly.entity_id
_entity_poly.type
_entity_poly.pdbx_seq_one_letter_code
_entity_poly.pdbx_strand_id
1 'polypeptide(L)'
;MLLEPFTEPNLGELQSRVAMAAMTRGFCGPNHTATPQMATYYATRAANGVGLILTEGTIIHSSGDGYNNVPHIETKEQLHSWRCVTDAVHAERGKILCQLWHCGRISHADYTGGSAPLSSSSVPAAGINRQNNKPFGTPRVMTPLDIQEVVAQFVVAAQNAMAAGFDGVELHCGHGYLIDQFFDARVNDRTDDYGGSVRNRCRFGLEVVRRVIEALGSSAVMVRISPSREMGGLYDWPDLNEMLDYLMPAFHAVGLQMLDISCANADYFKTSGRIVRSIREAWPGFLMAGASLSQQQAEAEVGDGLLDMVSWGRAILANPDLPARFRSGAPLAEFSRDMLATLC
;
A
#
# COMPACT_ATOMS: atom_id res chain seq x y z
N MET A 1 -13.70 4.05 21.43
CA MET A 1 -13.07 4.92 20.40
C MET A 1 -12.66 4.13 19.16
N LEU A 2 -11.92 3.02 19.28
CA LEU A 2 -11.47 2.20 18.13
C LEU A 2 -12.64 1.68 17.28
N LEU A 3 -13.72 1.24 17.92
CA LEU A 3 -14.85 0.55 17.29
C LEU A 3 -16.05 1.47 17.01
N GLU A 4 -15.96 2.73 17.37
CA GLU A 4 -17.02 3.70 17.13
C GLU A 4 -16.91 4.34 15.76
N PRO A 5 -18.03 4.63 15.08
CA PRO A 5 -18.03 5.43 13.87
C PRO A 5 -17.41 6.81 14.12
N PHE A 6 -16.74 7.33 13.12
CA PHE A 6 -16.18 8.68 13.16
C PHE A 6 -16.11 9.29 11.77
N THR A 7 -16.02 10.61 11.70
CA THR A 7 -15.84 11.33 10.44
C THR A 7 -14.38 11.69 10.27
N GLU A 8 -13.79 11.26 9.16
CA GLU A 8 -12.44 11.62 8.73
C GLU A 8 -12.58 12.68 7.62
N PRO A 9 -11.88 13.84 7.69
CA PRO A 9 -12.06 14.94 6.76
C PRO A 9 -11.90 14.58 5.27
N ASN A 10 -11.02 13.62 4.95
CA ASN A 10 -10.73 13.22 3.58
C ASN A 10 -11.65 12.08 3.08
N LEU A 11 -12.05 11.16 3.95
CA LEU A 11 -12.77 9.93 3.61
C LEU A 11 -14.27 9.98 3.97
N GLY A 12 -14.68 10.98 4.79
CA GLY A 12 -16.05 11.09 5.29
C GLY A 12 -16.34 10.15 6.45
N GLU A 13 -17.56 9.63 6.53
CA GLU A 13 -17.97 8.73 7.61
C GLU A 13 -17.36 7.35 7.46
N LEU A 14 -16.73 6.88 8.54
CA LEU A 14 -16.11 5.55 8.65
C LEU A 14 -16.78 4.78 9.79
N GLN A 15 -17.03 3.48 9.57
CA GLN A 15 -17.75 2.63 10.54
C GLN A 15 -16.95 2.35 11.81
N SER A 16 -15.63 2.43 11.75
CA SER A 16 -14.70 2.23 12.88
C SER A 16 -13.30 2.73 12.49
N ARG A 17 -12.39 2.73 13.45
CA ARG A 17 -10.95 2.98 13.21
C ARG A 17 -10.16 1.69 12.91
N VAL A 18 -10.86 0.63 12.51
CA VAL A 18 -10.27 -0.64 12.07
C VAL A 18 -10.14 -0.63 10.56
N ALA A 19 -8.92 -0.72 10.04
CA ALA A 19 -8.65 -0.81 8.61
C ALA A 19 -8.17 -2.20 8.21
N MET A 20 -8.55 -2.62 7.00
CA MET A 20 -7.96 -3.78 6.33
C MET A 20 -6.73 -3.33 5.56
N ALA A 21 -5.55 -3.79 5.98
CA ALA A 21 -4.30 -3.53 5.28
C ALA A 21 -4.28 -4.17 3.89
N ALA A 22 -3.60 -3.53 2.94
CA ALA A 22 -3.36 -4.11 1.62
C ALA A 22 -2.56 -5.42 1.73
N MET A 23 -3.10 -6.48 1.13
CA MET A 23 -2.51 -7.81 1.13
C MET A 23 -2.72 -8.46 -0.23
N THR A 24 -1.66 -8.82 -0.92
CA THR A 24 -1.74 -9.56 -2.18
C THR A 24 -2.38 -10.93 -1.93
N ARG A 25 -3.50 -11.19 -2.62
CA ARG A 25 -4.25 -12.45 -2.52
C ARG A 25 -4.07 -13.30 -3.78
N GLY A 26 -3.99 -12.66 -4.96
CA GLY A 26 -3.71 -13.34 -6.22
C GLY A 26 -4.88 -14.20 -6.72
N PHE A 27 -6.09 -13.67 -6.64
CA PHE A 27 -7.33 -14.34 -7.08
C PHE A 27 -8.04 -13.59 -8.21
N CYS A 28 -7.32 -12.74 -8.95
CA CYS A 28 -7.91 -12.12 -10.12
C CYS A 28 -8.23 -13.15 -11.23
N GLY A 29 -9.18 -12.79 -12.05
CA GLY A 29 -9.58 -13.57 -13.23
C GLY A 29 -8.63 -13.40 -14.42
N PRO A 30 -8.99 -13.98 -15.57
CA PRO A 30 -8.29 -13.74 -16.82
C PRO A 30 -8.13 -12.24 -17.12
N ASN A 31 -7.10 -11.86 -17.83
CA ASN A 31 -6.79 -10.46 -18.18
C ASN A 31 -6.60 -9.56 -16.93
N HIS A 32 -6.22 -10.15 -15.79
CA HIS A 32 -6.00 -9.43 -14.51
C HIS A 32 -7.24 -8.65 -14.03
N THR A 33 -8.44 -9.19 -14.28
CA THR A 33 -9.72 -8.61 -13.87
C THR A 33 -10.08 -8.99 -12.44
N ALA A 34 -10.73 -8.10 -11.69
CA ALA A 34 -11.33 -8.44 -10.41
C ALA A 34 -12.46 -9.45 -10.58
N THR A 35 -12.67 -10.32 -9.59
CA THR A 35 -13.66 -11.39 -9.65
C THR A 35 -14.84 -11.13 -8.71
N PRO A 36 -16.02 -11.75 -8.95
CA PRO A 36 -17.13 -11.69 -7.99
C PRO A 36 -16.75 -12.21 -6.60
N GLN A 37 -15.83 -13.17 -6.54
CA GLN A 37 -15.31 -13.66 -5.27
C GLN A 37 -14.50 -12.58 -4.52
N MET A 38 -13.72 -11.75 -5.22
CA MET A 38 -13.06 -10.59 -4.63
C MET A 38 -14.07 -9.56 -4.13
N ALA A 39 -15.18 -9.32 -4.87
CA ALA A 39 -16.24 -8.43 -4.42
C ALA A 39 -16.85 -8.91 -3.09
N THR A 40 -17.21 -10.19 -3.00
CA THR A 40 -17.71 -10.80 -1.76
C THR A 40 -16.67 -10.69 -0.63
N TYR A 41 -15.41 -10.95 -0.92
CA TYR A 41 -14.31 -10.91 0.05
C TYR A 41 -14.19 -9.52 0.71
N TYR A 42 -14.16 -8.44 -0.06
CA TYR A 42 -14.07 -7.09 0.48
C TYR A 42 -15.39 -6.64 1.14
N ALA A 43 -16.54 -6.90 0.52
CA ALA A 43 -17.85 -6.54 1.06
C ALA A 43 -18.14 -7.19 2.41
N THR A 44 -17.72 -8.45 2.62
CA THR A 44 -17.85 -9.12 3.92
C THR A 44 -17.15 -8.35 5.05
N ARG A 45 -15.98 -7.76 4.80
CA ARG A 45 -15.27 -6.96 5.79
C ARG A 45 -16.00 -5.65 6.09
N ALA A 46 -16.50 -4.99 5.05
CA ALA A 46 -17.32 -3.79 5.20
C ALA A 46 -18.59 -4.07 6.01
N ALA A 47 -19.33 -5.13 5.69
CA ALA A 47 -20.54 -5.55 6.40
C ALA A 47 -20.31 -5.80 7.91
N ASN A 48 -19.09 -6.20 8.28
CA ASN A 48 -18.70 -6.47 9.66
C ASN A 48 -18.04 -5.27 10.37
N GLY A 49 -18.11 -4.07 9.78
CA GLY A 49 -17.73 -2.83 10.43
C GLY A 49 -16.27 -2.42 10.27
N VAL A 50 -15.55 -2.99 9.29
CA VAL A 50 -14.24 -2.46 8.88
C VAL A 50 -14.44 -1.08 8.28
N GLY A 51 -13.80 -0.05 8.86
CA GLY A 51 -14.01 1.34 8.46
C GLY A 51 -13.34 1.69 7.12
N LEU A 52 -12.16 1.15 6.86
CA LEU A 52 -11.43 1.39 5.62
C LEU A 52 -10.82 0.09 5.10
N ILE A 53 -10.98 -0.14 3.80
CA ILE A 53 -10.41 -1.29 3.11
C ILE A 53 -9.35 -0.78 2.12
N LEU A 54 -8.14 -1.35 2.20
CA LEU A 54 -7.12 -1.22 1.15
C LEU A 54 -7.16 -2.49 0.30
N THR A 55 -7.24 -2.34 -1.02
CA THR A 55 -7.18 -3.51 -1.91
C THR A 55 -5.83 -4.21 -1.79
N GLU A 56 -5.72 -5.42 -2.31
CA GLU A 56 -4.42 -5.96 -2.68
C GLU A 56 -3.72 -5.03 -3.69
N GLY A 57 -2.39 -5.15 -3.78
CA GLY A 57 -1.61 -4.38 -4.75
C GLY A 57 -2.17 -4.56 -6.16
N THR A 58 -2.56 -3.46 -6.77
CA THR A 58 -3.16 -3.38 -8.10
C THR A 58 -2.15 -2.75 -9.05
N ILE A 59 -1.76 -3.48 -10.08
CA ILE A 59 -0.73 -3.07 -11.03
C ILE A 59 -1.22 -1.90 -11.88
N ILE A 60 -0.43 -0.83 -11.92
CA ILE A 60 -0.76 0.40 -12.65
C ILE A 60 -0.59 0.27 -14.16
N HIS A 61 0.33 -0.58 -14.61
CA HIS A 61 0.69 -0.82 -16.00
C HIS A 61 1.45 -2.14 -16.10
N SER A 62 1.30 -2.88 -17.21
CA SER A 62 1.90 -4.19 -17.42
C SER A 62 3.44 -4.23 -17.25
N SER A 63 4.15 -3.10 -17.46
CA SER A 63 5.60 -3.00 -17.18
C SER A 63 5.95 -3.13 -15.68
N GLY A 64 4.97 -2.94 -14.80
CA GLY A 64 5.15 -3.01 -13.35
C GLY A 64 4.74 -4.33 -12.72
N ASP A 65 4.29 -5.31 -13.51
CA ASP A 65 3.84 -6.60 -12.98
C ASP A 65 5.03 -7.46 -12.52
N GLY A 66 4.78 -8.36 -11.60
CA GLY A 66 5.80 -9.26 -11.02
C GLY A 66 5.20 -10.44 -10.24
N TYR A 67 3.86 -10.59 -10.31
CA TYR A 67 3.12 -11.56 -9.50
C TYR A 67 2.04 -12.29 -10.30
N ASN A 68 1.81 -13.55 -9.93
CA ASN A 68 0.73 -14.35 -10.52
C ASN A 68 -0.64 -13.87 -10.04
N ASN A 69 -1.59 -13.78 -10.96
CA ASN A 69 -3.01 -13.57 -10.69
C ASN A 69 -3.30 -12.32 -9.81
N VAL A 70 -2.49 -11.26 -9.96
CA VAL A 70 -2.78 -9.98 -9.32
C VAL A 70 -3.60 -9.09 -10.26
N PRO A 71 -4.49 -8.26 -9.72
CA PRO A 71 -5.33 -7.40 -10.56
C PRO A 71 -4.54 -6.21 -11.10
N HIS A 72 -5.00 -5.72 -12.25
CA HIS A 72 -4.53 -4.48 -12.87
C HIS A 72 -5.65 -3.44 -12.95
N ILE A 73 -5.30 -2.20 -13.34
CA ILE A 73 -6.25 -1.09 -13.48
C ILE A 73 -5.98 -0.24 -14.74
N GLU A 74 -5.58 -0.90 -15.80
CA GLU A 74 -5.11 -0.29 -17.04
C GLU A 74 -6.20 -0.25 -18.12
N THR A 75 -7.00 -1.31 -18.25
CA THR A 75 -7.97 -1.48 -19.33
C THR A 75 -9.42 -1.22 -18.89
N LYS A 76 -10.30 -0.90 -19.85
CA LYS A 76 -11.74 -0.73 -19.57
C LYS A 76 -12.39 -1.98 -18.96
N GLU A 77 -11.95 -3.17 -19.36
CA GLU A 77 -12.43 -4.44 -18.81
C GLU A 77 -12.07 -4.56 -17.33
N GLN A 78 -10.84 -4.21 -16.96
CA GLN A 78 -10.36 -4.21 -15.57
C GLN A 78 -11.12 -3.17 -14.73
N LEU A 79 -11.33 -1.96 -15.26
CA LEU A 79 -12.11 -0.93 -14.59
C LEU A 79 -13.55 -1.40 -14.32
N HIS A 80 -14.19 -1.99 -15.33
CA HIS A 80 -15.55 -2.53 -15.18
C HIS A 80 -15.62 -3.64 -14.13
N SER A 81 -14.62 -4.52 -14.10
CA SER A 81 -14.54 -5.59 -13.10
C SER A 81 -14.39 -5.05 -11.68
N TRP A 82 -13.55 -4.01 -11.48
CA TRP A 82 -13.39 -3.34 -10.19
C TRP A 82 -14.66 -2.61 -9.73
N ARG A 83 -15.49 -2.10 -10.66
CA ARG A 83 -16.79 -1.50 -10.31
C ARG A 83 -17.65 -2.46 -9.51
N CYS A 84 -17.68 -3.75 -9.86
CA CYS A 84 -18.42 -4.75 -9.10
C CYS A 84 -17.93 -4.88 -7.65
N VAL A 85 -16.64 -4.68 -7.41
CA VAL A 85 -16.04 -4.71 -6.06
C VAL A 85 -16.41 -3.46 -5.27
N THR A 86 -16.24 -2.28 -5.85
CA THR A 86 -16.55 -1.00 -5.18
C THR A 86 -18.03 -0.88 -4.87
N ASP A 87 -18.91 -1.25 -5.80
CA ASP A 87 -20.36 -1.25 -5.59
C ASP A 87 -20.77 -2.20 -4.45
N ALA A 88 -20.15 -3.40 -4.37
CA ALA A 88 -20.43 -4.35 -3.29
C ALA A 88 -19.97 -3.84 -1.92
N VAL A 89 -18.79 -3.19 -1.83
CA VAL A 89 -18.31 -2.59 -0.59
C VAL A 89 -19.17 -1.40 -0.15
N HIS A 90 -19.56 -0.55 -1.10
CA HIS A 90 -20.42 0.61 -0.82
C HIS A 90 -21.83 0.21 -0.40
N ALA A 91 -22.37 -0.90 -0.93
CA ALA A 91 -23.67 -1.44 -0.47
C ALA A 91 -23.65 -1.77 1.04
N GLU A 92 -22.48 -2.12 1.58
CA GLU A 92 -22.25 -2.37 3.01
C GLU A 92 -21.73 -1.12 3.76
N ARG A 93 -21.86 0.07 3.16
CA ARG A 93 -21.39 1.36 3.72
C ARG A 93 -19.90 1.39 4.04
N GLY A 94 -19.10 0.53 3.41
CA GLY A 94 -17.64 0.51 3.52
C GLY A 94 -16.98 1.58 2.67
N LYS A 95 -15.73 1.90 3.01
CA LYS A 95 -14.82 2.72 2.22
C LYS A 95 -13.69 1.87 1.69
N ILE A 96 -13.29 2.08 0.42
CA ILE A 96 -12.26 1.28 -0.22
C ILE A 96 -11.31 2.13 -1.06
N LEU A 97 -10.00 2.03 -0.80
CA LEU A 97 -8.96 2.63 -1.61
C LEU A 97 -8.26 1.56 -2.45
N CYS A 98 -7.92 1.93 -3.69
CA CYS A 98 -7.12 1.09 -4.58
C CYS A 98 -5.64 1.27 -4.28
N GLN A 99 -4.92 0.21 -3.86
CA GLN A 99 -3.47 0.29 -3.72
C GLN A 99 -2.81 0.21 -5.10
N LEU A 100 -2.24 1.32 -5.57
CA LEU A 100 -1.52 1.42 -6.85
C LEU A 100 -0.08 0.94 -6.69
N TRP A 101 0.32 0.00 -7.53
CA TRP A 101 1.54 -0.77 -7.35
C TRP A 101 2.35 -0.93 -8.64
N HIS A 102 3.66 -0.80 -8.52
CA HIS A 102 4.65 -1.15 -9.53
C HIS A 102 5.79 -1.91 -8.87
N CYS A 103 6.03 -3.16 -9.25
CA CYS A 103 6.96 -4.05 -8.54
C CYS A 103 8.44 -3.63 -8.68
N GLY A 104 8.77 -2.88 -9.74
CA GLY A 104 10.17 -2.53 -9.97
C GLY A 104 11.03 -3.77 -10.14
N ARG A 105 12.24 -3.79 -9.57
CA ARG A 105 13.16 -4.93 -9.63
C ARG A 105 12.65 -6.19 -8.90
N ILE A 106 11.60 -6.09 -8.07
CA ILE A 106 10.94 -7.24 -7.46
C ILE A 106 9.96 -7.84 -8.48
N SER A 107 10.45 -8.13 -9.65
CA SER A 107 9.75 -8.69 -10.79
C SER A 107 10.67 -9.63 -11.58
N HIS A 108 10.19 -10.14 -12.70
CA HIS A 108 10.95 -10.97 -13.63
C HIS A 108 10.46 -10.72 -15.06
N ALA A 109 11.32 -10.93 -16.05
CA ALA A 109 10.98 -10.75 -17.47
C ALA A 109 9.75 -11.56 -17.93
N ASP A 110 9.45 -12.66 -17.26
CA ASP A 110 8.22 -13.45 -17.51
C ASP A 110 6.93 -12.64 -17.31
N TYR A 111 6.94 -11.62 -16.45
CA TYR A 111 5.79 -10.77 -16.13
C TYR A 111 5.76 -9.46 -16.91
N THR A 112 6.89 -9.04 -17.45
CA THR A 112 7.06 -7.75 -18.15
C THR A 112 7.22 -7.91 -19.67
N GLY A 113 6.59 -8.94 -20.25
CA GLY A 113 6.59 -9.18 -21.70
C GLY A 113 7.98 -9.49 -22.27
N GLY A 114 8.86 -10.12 -21.50
CA GLY A 114 10.23 -10.46 -21.89
C GLY A 114 11.26 -9.35 -21.65
N SER A 115 10.83 -8.15 -21.24
CA SER A 115 11.73 -7.03 -20.96
C SER A 115 12.31 -7.12 -19.54
N ALA A 116 13.51 -6.59 -19.31
CA ALA A 116 14.06 -6.46 -17.97
C ALA A 116 13.20 -5.51 -17.11
N PRO A 117 12.85 -5.87 -15.86
CA PRO A 117 12.11 -5.00 -14.98
C PRO A 117 12.80 -3.65 -14.78
N LEU A 118 12.00 -2.59 -14.63
CA LEU A 118 12.49 -1.23 -14.36
C LEU A 118 12.94 -1.08 -12.89
N SER A 119 13.96 -0.26 -12.66
CA SER A 119 14.40 0.11 -11.31
C SER A 119 15.15 1.44 -11.29
N SER A 120 15.45 1.96 -10.09
CA SER A 120 16.33 3.11 -9.91
C SER A 120 17.75 2.85 -10.41
N SER A 121 18.22 1.59 -10.35
CA SER A 121 19.58 1.18 -10.68
C SER A 121 19.60 -0.22 -11.30
N SER A 122 20.80 -0.69 -11.69
CA SER A 122 21.02 -2.07 -12.14
C SER A 122 21.26 -3.08 -11.01
N VAL A 123 21.13 -2.69 -9.75
CA VAL A 123 21.31 -3.58 -8.60
C VAL A 123 20.16 -4.60 -8.53
N PRO A 124 20.44 -5.92 -8.74
CA PRO A 124 19.37 -6.92 -8.72
C PRO A 124 18.82 -7.14 -7.31
N ALA A 125 17.58 -7.62 -7.24
CA ALA A 125 17.05 -8.11 -5.98
C ALA A 125 17.74 -9.42 -5.58
N ALA A 126 17.94 -9.65 -4.29
CA ALA A 126 18.54 -10.89 -3.79
C ALA A 126 17.53 -12.04 -3.84
N GLY A 127 18.00 -13.24 -4.15
CA GLY A 127 17.20 -14.47 -4.10
C GLY A 127 16.42 -14.76 -5.38
N ILE A 128 15.23 -15.33 -5.21
CA ILE A 128 14.37 -15.77 -6.30
C ILE A 128 13.01 -15.08 -6.26
N ASN A 129 12.43 -14.83 -7.41
CA ASN A 129 11.02 -14.48 -7.51
C ASN A 129 10.18 -15.72 -7.16
N ARG A 130 9.47 -15.66 -6.03
CA ARG A 130 8.68 -16.79 -5.49
C ARG A 130 7.47 -17.15 -6.36
N GLN A 131 7.12 -16.31 -7.33
CA GLN A 131 5.97 -16.52 -8.21
C GLN A 131 6.29 -17.50 -9.34
N ASN A 132 7.53 -17.46 -9.88
CA ASN A 132 7.98 -18.33 -10.96
C ASN A 132 9.19 -19.19 -10.58
N ASN A 133 9.70 -19.09 -9.35
CA ASN A 133 10.86 -19.81 -8.82
C ASN A 133 12.16 -19.57 -9.63
N LYS A 134 12.29 -18.42 -10.30
CA LYS A 134 13.50 -18.03 -11.02
C LYS A 134 14.30 -16.98 -10.26
N PRO A 135 15.64 -16.95 -10.39
CA PRO A 135 16.44 -15.85 -9.84
C PRO A 135 15.97 -14.50 -10.38
N PHE A 136 15.99 -13.46 -9.53
CA PHE A 136 15.80 -12.10 -10.03
C PHE A 136 16.93 -11.75 -11.02
N GLY A 137 16.54 -11.21 -12.18
CA GLY A 137 17.50 -10.71 -13.17
C GLY A 137 18.03 -9.31 -12.83
N THR A 138 19.03 -8.88 -13.58
CA THR A 138 19.50 -7.49 -13.54
C THR A 138 18.41 -6.56 -14.07
N PRO A 139 17.91 -5.60 -13.28
CA PRO A 139 16.90 -4.68 -13.76
C PRO A 139 17.51 -3.64 -14.74
N ARG A 140 16.65 -3.05 -15.56
CA ARG A 140 17.00 -1.92 -16.40
C ARG A 140 16.87 -0.61 -15.61
N VAL A 141 17.95 0.16 -15.62
CA VAL A 141 17.96 1.50 -15.02
C VAL A 141 16.98 2.42 -15.76
N MET A 142 16.08 3.05 -15.03
CA MET A 142 15.15 4.01 -15.60
C MET A 142 15.88 5.26 -16.11
N THR A 143 15.64 5.61 -17.37
CA THR A 143 16.05 6.89 -17.94
C THR A 143 15.13 8.02 -17.42
N PRO A 144 15.49 9.31 -17.59
CA PRO A 144 14.55 10.41 -17.28
C PRO A 144 13.22 10.30 -18.03
N LEU A 145 13.19 9.75 -19.24
CA LEU A 145 11.97 9.51 -20.00
C LEU A 145 11.12 8.40 -19.36
N ASP A 146 11.74 7.28 -18.97
CA ASP A 146 11.03 6.21 -18.25
C ASP A 146 10.41 6.73 -16.95
N ILE A 147 11.11 7.60 -16.22
CA ILE A 147 10.60 8.21 -14.99
C ILE A 147 9.33 9.02 -15.29
N GLN A 148 9.35 9.87 -16.33
CA GLN A 148 8.18 10.65 -16.75
C GLN A 148 7.02 9.77 -17.17
N GLU A 149 7.29 8.69 -17.92
CA GLU A 149 6.28 7.73 -18.36
C GLU A 149 5.65 6.99 -17.18
N VAL A 150 6.45 6.52 -16.22
CA VAL A 150 5.91 5.82 -15.03
C VAL A 150 5.13 6.79 -14.12
N VAL A 151 5.56 8.04 -13.96
CA VAL A 151 4.75 9.07 -13.27
C VAL A 151 3.39 9.24 -13.96
N ALA A 152 3.36 9.31 -15.28
CA ALA A 152 2.11 9.41 -16.04
C ALA A 152 1.23 8.14 -15.88
N GLN A 153 1.83 6.95 -15.84
CA GLN A 153 1.12 5.70 -15.59
C GLN A 153 0.44 5.68 -14.21
N PHE A 154 1.11 6.17 -13.16
CA PHE A 154 0.49 6.32 -11.83
C PHE A 154 -0.72 7.27 -11.87
N VAL A 155 -0.62 8.39 -12.59
CA VAL A 155 -1.73 9.34 -12.75
C VAL A 155 -2.91 8.70 -13.47
N VAL A 156 -2.67 8.01 -14.59
CA VAL A 156 -3.72 7.31 -15.34
C VAL A 156 -4.38 6.23 -14.50
N ALA A 157 -3.58 5.41 -13.79
CA ALA A 157 -4.10 4.38 -12.90
C ALA A 157 -4.95 4.97 -11.76
N ALA A 158 -4.54 6.10 -11.20
CA ALA A 158 -5.29 6.81 -10.18
C ALA A 158 -6.64 7.33 -10.70
N GLN A 159 -6.66 7.93 -11.88
CA GLN A 159 -7.91 8.34 -12.55
C GLN A 159 -8.81 7.15 -12.87
N ASN A 160 -8.23 6.05 -13.32
CA ASN A 160 -8.93 4.79 -13.58
C ASN A 160 -9.57 4.22 -12.30
N ALA A 161 -8.86 4.28 -11.16
CA ALA A 161 -9.41 3.85 -9.87
C ALA A 161 -10.64 4.68 -9.48
N MET A 162 -10.58 6.00 -9.62
CA MET A 162 -11.75 6.85 -9.37
C MET A 162 -12.90 6.53 -10.33
N ALA A 163 -12.62 6.30 -11.62
CA ALA A 163 -13.61 5.89 -12.60
C ALA A 163 -14.21 4.51 -12.30
N ALA A 164 -13.47 3.62 -11.66
CA ALA A 164 -13.95 2.33 -11.16
C ALA A 164 -14.73 2.43 -9.82
N GLY A 165 -14.91 3.63 -9.26
CA GLY A 165 -15.74 3.87 -8.08
C GLY A 165 -15.00 3.77 -6.74
N PHE A 166 -13.67 3.70 -6.71
CA PHE A 166 -12.92 3.77 -5.45
C PHE A 166 -13.08 5.13 -4.76
N ASP A 167 -13.01 5.15 -3.43
CA ASP A 167 -13.06 6.39 -2.63
C ASP A 167 -11.74 7.19 -2.69
N GLY A 168 -10.69 6.59 -3.21
CA GLY A 168 -9.36 7.16 -3.39
C GLY A 168 -8.33 6.08 -3.74
N VAL A 169 -7.06 6.44 -3.67
CA VAL A 169 -5.94 5.55 -3.96
C VAL A 169 -4.92 5.56 -2.85
N GLU A 170 -4.23 4.43 -2.66
CA GLU A 170 -3.02 4.34 -1.85
C GLU A 170 -1.82 4.11 -2.77
N LEU A 171 -0.85 5.02 -2.75
CA LEU A 171 0.40 4.87 -3.50
C LEU A 171 1.37 3.99 -2.72
N HIS A 172 1.74 2.85 -3.30
CA HIS A 172 2.65 1.91 -2.65
C HIS A 172 4.11 2.35 -2.78
N CYS A 173 4.60 3.09 -1.78
CA CYS A 173 5.95 3.65 -1.72
C CYS A 173 6.86 2.90 -0.74
N GLY A 174 6.62 1.61 -0.51
CA GLY A 174 7.35 0.81 0.49
C GLY A 174 7.70 -0.60 0.03
N HIS A 175 8.14 -1.42 0.97
CA HIS A 175 8.41 -2.86 0.86
C HIS A 175 9.40 -3.27 -0.26
N GLY A 176 10.30 -2.38 -0.66
CA GLY A 176 11.29 -2.67 -1.69
C GLY A 176 10.78 -2.57 -3.13
N TYR A 177 9.54 -2.08 -3.34
CA TYR A 177 8.96 -1.88 -4.67
C TYR A 177 9.46 -0.59 -5.33
N LEU A 178 9.01 -0.26 -6.53
CA LEU A 178 9.67 0.72 -7.41
C LEU A 178 9.99 2.06 -6.71
N ILE A 179 9.04 2.67 -6.03
CA ILE A 179 9.28 3.98 -5.40
C ILE A 179 10.28 3.85 -4.23
N ASP A 180 10.15 2.80 -3.41
CA ASP A 180 11.09 2.51 -2.32
C ASP A 180 12.52 2.20 -2.85
N GLN A 181 12.64 1.67 -4.08
CA GLN A 181 13.94 1.45 -4.74
C GLN A 181 14.67 2.76 -5.04
N PHE A 182 13.95 3.86 -5.21
CA PHE A 182 14.56 5.18 -5.32
C PHE A 182 14.95 5.75 -3.95
N PHE A 183 14.16 5.51 -2.91
CA PHE A 183 14.43 5.98 -1.55
C PHE A 183 15.66 5.34 -0.94
N ASP A 184 15.85 4.03 -1.11
CA ASP A 184 16.87 3.24 -0.44
C ASP A 184 18.25 3.42 -1.06
N ALA A 185 19.19 4.01 -0.30
CA ALA A 185 20.57 4.25 -0.72
C ALA A 185 21.36 2.96 -1.06
N ARG A 186 20.91 1.79 -0.56
CA ARG A 186 21.53 0.49 -0.92
C ARG A 186 21.12 -0.02 -2.28
N VAL A 187 20.05 0.55 -2.84
CA VAL A 187 19.49 0.16 -4.15
C VAL A 187 19.76 1.23 -5.17
N ASN A 188 19.60 2.48 -4.80
CA ASN A 188 19.73 3.63 -5.69
C ASN A 188 21.20 4.12 -5.71
N ASP A 189 21.95 3.67 -6.70
CA ASP A 189 23.35 4.07 -6.96
C ASP A 189 23.49 5.18 -8.01
N ARG A 190 22.36 5.87 -8.36
CA ARG A 190 22.34 6.93 -9.36
C ARG A 190 23.19 8.13 -8.95
N THR A 191 23.77 8.79 -9.97
CA THR A 191 24.56 10.02 -9.83
C THR A 191 23.89 11.26 -10.43
N ASP A 192 22.68 11.10 -10.95
CA ASP A 192 21.84 12.17 -11.48
C ASP A 192 20.90 12.77 -10.41
N ASP A 193 19.96 13.62 -10.85
CA ASP A 193 19.00 14.29 -9.98
C ASP A 193 18.04 13.37 -9.20
N TYR A 194 18.08 12.06 -9.45
CA TYR A 194 17.25 11.04 -8.78
C TYR A 194 18.06 10.14 -7.84
N GLY A 195 19.36 10.45 -7.58
CA GLY A 195 20.24 9.65 -6.73
C GLY A 195 21.18 10.48 -5.87
N GLY A 196 22.01 9.78 -5.06
CA GLY A 196 22.96 10.40 -4.13
C GLY A 196 22.28 10.95 -2.88
N SER A 197 22.02 12.24 -2.78
CA SER A 197 21.43 12.86 -1.57
C SER A 197 20.01 12.38 -1.29
N VAL A 198 19.58 12.44 -0.02
CA VAL A 198 18.19 12.16 0.40
C VAL A 198 17.19 12.92 -0.47
N ARG A 199 17.41 14.22 -0.67
CA ARG A 199 16.55 15.05 -1.51
C ARG A 199 16.37 14.48 -2.92
N ASN A 200 17.44 14.06 -3.56
CA ASN A 200 17.39 13.52 -4.92
C ASN A 200 16.71 12.15 -4.96
N ARG A 201 17.02 11.27 -4.01
CA ARG A 201 16.38 9.95 -3.91
C ARG A 201 14.87 10.05 -3.66
N CYS A 202 14.42 11.07 -2.94
CA CYS A 202 13.00 11.32 -2.70
C CYS A 202 12.26 11.92 -3.91
N ARG A 203 12.98 12.51 -4.89
CA ARG A 203 12.40 13.25 -6.01
C ARG A 203 11.34 12.45 -6.77
N PHE A 204 11.64 11.23 -7.20
CA PHE A 204 10.71 10.41 -7.97
C PHE A 204 9.40 10.14 -7.21
N GLY A 205 9.50 9.70 -5.94
CA GLY A 205 8.32 9.47 -5.12
C GLY A 205 7.47 10.73 -4.92
N LEU A 206 8.12 11.86 -4.65
CA LEU A 206 7.44 13.15 -4.51
C LEU A 206 6.78 13.63 -5.82
N GLU A 207 7.40 13.39 -6.97
CA GLU A 207 6.81 13.68 -8.28
C GLU A 207 5.55 12.84 -8.53
N VAL A 208 5.58 11.53 -8.22
CA VAL A 208 4.39 10.67 -8.31
C VAL A 208 3.28 11.18 -7.41
N VAL A 209 3.57 11.42 -6.12
CA VAL A 209 2.57 11.90 -5.14
C VAL A 209 1.96 13.22 -5.59
N ARG A 210 2.80 14.21 -5.94
CA ARG A 210 2.34 15.52 -6.40
C ARG A 210 1.44 15.42 -7.63
N ARG A 211 1.85 14.66 -8.66
CA ARG A 211 1.10 14.54 -9.91
C ARG A 211 -0.22 13.80 -9.74
N VAL A 212 -0.28 12.82 -8.84
CA VAL A 212 -1.54 12.14 -8.51
C VAL A 212 -2.47 13.07 -7.71
N ILE A 213 -1.94 13.85 -6.75
CA ILE A 213 -2.71 14.87 -6.03
C ILE A 213 -3.24 15.97 -6.97
N GLU A 214 -2.42 16.44 -7.93
CA GLU A 214 -2.86 17.39 -8.95
C GLU A 214 -4.03 16.85 -9.79
N ALA A 215 -4.06 15.54 -10.02
CA ALA A 215 -5.11 14.90 -10.82
C ALA A 215 -6.39 14.58 -10.05
N LEU A 216 -6.29 14.21 -8.76
CA LEU A 216 -7.43 13.72 -7.96
C LEU A 216 -7.86 14.66 -6.83
N GLY A 217 -7.00 15.55 -6.37
CA GLY A 217 -7.14 16.27 -5.11
C GLY A 217 -6.51 15.53 -3.92
N SER A 218 -6.13 16.29 -2.90
CA SER A 218 -5.43 15.79 -1.69
C SER A 218 -6.23 14.76 -0.90
N SER A 219 -7.55 14.92 -0.85
CA SER A 219 -8.44 14.02 -0.08
C SER A 219 -8.56 12.60 -0.63
N ALA A 220 -8.17 12.39 -1.89
CA ALA A 220 -8.28 11.08 -2.53
C ALA A 220 -6.96 10.29 -2.54
N VAL A 221 -5.89 10.81 -1.90
CA VAL A 221 -4.55 10.20 -2.01
C VAL A 221 -3.96 9.88 -0.64
N MET A 222 -3.67 8.60 -0.43
CA MET A 222 -2.89 8.08 0.69
C MET A 222 -1.52 7.61 0.17
N VAL A 223 -0.50 7.72 0.99
CA VAL A 223 0.83 7.16 0.70
C VAL A 223 1.18 6.11 1.73
N ARG A 224 1.64 4.95 1.28
CA ARG A 224 2.16 3.89 2.14
C ARG A 224 3.66 3.81 2.03
N ILE A 225 4.36 4.00 3.16
CA ILE A 225 5.81 3.80 3.28
C ILE A 225 6.13 2.69 4.30
N SER A 226 7.31 2.11 4.18
CA SER A 226 7.79 1.08 5.10
C SER A 226 9.26 1.29 5.45
N PRO A 227 9.59 2.39 6.15
CA PRO A 227 10.97 2.76 6.44
C PRO A 227 11.66 1.83 7.45
N SER A 228 10.86 1.11 8.24
CA SER A 228 11.31 0.05 9.16
C SER A 228 10.41 -1.17 9.01
N ARG A 229 10.98 -2.31 8.67
CA ARG A 229 10.22 -3.55 8.37
C ARG A 229 11.04 -4.79 8.69
N GLU A 230 10.38 -5.95 8.74
CA GLU A 230 11.05 -7.24 8.88
C GLU A 230 11.05 -8.01 7.57
N MET A 231 12.25 -8.29 7.05
CA MET A 231 12.48 -9.04 5.81
C MET A 231 13.61 -10.05 6.02
N GLY A 232 13.40 -11.04 6.92
CA GLY A 232 14.45 -11.95 7.34
C GLY A 232 15.39 -11.36 8.41
N GLY A 233 14.90 -10.35 9.12
CA GLY A 233 15.54 -9.53 10.13
C GLY A 233 15.04 -8.10 10.05
N LEU A 234 15.35 -7.31 11.06
CA LEU A 234 14.98 -5.88 11.06
C LEU A 234 15.72 -5.16 9.93
N TYR A 235 14.97 -4.44 9.13
CA TYR A 235 15.44 -3.65 8.01
C TYR A 235 14.97 -2.21 8.18
N ASP A 236 15.89 -1.30 8.40
CA ASP A 236 15.64 0.13 8.36
C ASP A 236 16.28 0.74 7.11
N TRP A 237 15.72 1.82 6.58
CA TRP A 237 16.45 2.64 5.62
C TRP A 237 17.80 3.06 6.22
N PRO A 238 18.92 3.06 5.46
CA PRO A 238 20.25 3.32 6.02
C PRO A 238 20.38 4.66 6.74
N ASP A 239 19.71 5.66 6.20
CA ASP A 239 19.65 7.05 6.64
C ASP A 239 18.25 7.44 7.13
N LEU A 240 17.64 6.56 7.93
CA LEU A 240 16.25 6.61 8.36
C LEU A 240 15.82 7.98 8.86
N ASN A 241 16.56 8.55 9.80
CA ASN A 241 16.16 9.83 10.42
C ASN A 241 16.21 10.97 9.39
N GLU A 242 17.30 11.08 8.62
CA GLU A 242 17.45 12.11 7.57
C GLU A 242 16.36 11.97 6.51
N MET A 243 16.00 10.74 6.13
CA MET A 243 14.90 10.47 5.20
C MET A 243 13.55 10.92 5.76
N LEU A 244 13.24 10.62 7.02
CA LEU A 244 11.98 11.01 7.64
C LEU A 244 11.90 12.53 7.86
N ASP A 245 12.99 13.16 8.32
CA ASP A 245 13.10 14.61 8.51
C ASP A 245 12.87 15.37 7.18
N TYR A 246 13.29 14.79 6.06
CA TYR A 246 13.06 15.37 4.73
C TYR A 246 11.67 15.05 4.17
N LEU A 247 11.22 13.78 4.25
CA LEU A 247 9.98 13.31 3.61
C LEU A 247 8.73 13.90 4.25
N MET A 248 8.66 14.00 5.59
CA MET A 248 7.44 14.46 6.24
C MET A 248 7.04 15.88 5.83
N PRO A 249 7.92 16.89 5.94
CA PRO A 249 7.60 18.22 5.45
C PRO A 249 7.43 18.26 3.92
N ALA A 250 8.16 17.45 3.14
CA ALA A 250 8.02 17.42 1.69
C ALA A 250 6.67 16.84 1.25
N PHE A 251 6.17 15.78 1.90
CA PHE A 251 4.82 15.26 1.65
C PHE A 251 3.74 16.29 2.00
N HIS A 252 3.88 16.97 3.13
CA HIS A 252 2.95 18.04 3.48
C HIS A 252 2.98 19.19 2.46
N ALA A 253 4.16 19.57 2.01
CA ALA A 253 4.34 20.65 1.03
C ALA A 253 3.72 20.34 -0.35
N VAL A 254 3.68 19.07 -0.78
CA VAL A 254 2.97 18.66 -2.00
C VAL A 254 1.48 18.43 -1.78
N GLY A 255 0.97 18.66 -0.56
CA GLY A 255 -0.45 18.59 -0.22
C GLY A 255 -0.94 17.21 0.21
N LEU A 256 -0.04 16.25 0.52
CA LEU A 256 -0.44 14.96 1.05
C LEU A 256 -1.06 15.10 2.44
N GLN A 257 -2.19 14.43 2.69
CA GLN A 257 -2.93 14.50 3.95
C GLN A 257 -3.07 13.15 4.65
N MET A 258 -2.84 12.03 3.96
CA MET A 258 -3.02 10.70 4.52
C MET A 258 -1.77 9.84 4.34
N LEU A 259 -1.29 9.25 5.44
CA LEU A 259 -0.08 8.42 5.47
C LEU A 259 -0.37 7.07 6.16
N ASP A 260 0.12 5.98 5.57
CA ASP A 260 0.14 4.63 6.15
C ASP A 260 1.57 4.17 6.40
N ILE A 261 1.91 3.87 7.65
CA ILE A 261 3.21 3.30 8.05
C ILE A 261 3.09 1.80 8.18
N SER A 262 3.69 1.08 7.25
CA SER A 262 3.62 -0.38 7.20
C SER A 262 4.97 -1.04 7.50
N CYS A 263 4.92 -2.18 8.18
CA CYS A 263 6.13 -2.94 8.54
C CYS A 263 6.07 -4.41 8.11
N ALA A 264 5.07 -4.78 7.29
CA ALA A 264 4.79 -6.16 6.94
C ALA A 264 4.52 -7.05 8.19
N ASN A 265 5.21 -8.16 8.37
CA ASN A 265 4.93 -9.17 9.39
C ASN A 265 5.68 -8.96 10.71
N ALA A 266 6.04 -7.73 11.03
CA ALA A 266 6.91 -7.40 12.16
C ALA A 266 6.13 -7.08 13.45
N ASP A 267 6.85 -6.99 14.54
CA ASP A 267 6.38 -6.39 15.80
C ASP A 267 6.19 -4.88 15.59
N TYR A 268 5.01 -4.40 15.90
CA TYR A 268 4.65 -2.99 15.74
C TYR A 268 5.61 -2.05 16.49
N PHE A 269 5.90 -2.33 17.76
CA PHE A 269 6.71 -1.45 18.60
C PHE A 269 8.19 -1.40 18.20
N LYS A 270 8.66 -2.44 17.50
CA LYS A 270 10.03 -2.48 16.98
C LYS A 270 10.17 -1.83 15.60
N THR A 271 9.08 -1.63 14.89
CA THR A 271 9.04 -1.17 13.50
C THR A 271 8.12 0.05 13.33
N SER A 272 6.92 -0.10 12.77
CA SER A 272 6.05 1.02 12.44
C SER A 272 5.69 1.89 13.63
N GLY A 273 5.50 1.34 14.82
CA GLY A 273 5.21 2.12 16.02
C GLY A 273 6.37 3.02 16.46
N ARG A 274 7.62 2.60 16.24
CA ARG A 274 8.80 3.44 16.44
C ARG A 274 8.81 4.62 15.45
N ILE A 275 8.49 4.35 14.19
CA ILE A 275 8.41 5.37 13.15
C ILE A 275 7.27 6.35 13.45
N VAL A 276 6.07 5.85 13.80
CA VAL A 276 4.93 6.68 14.19
C VAL A 276 5.31 7.69 15.27
N ARG A 277 6.00 7.26 16.33
CA ARG A 277 6.45 8.14 17.42
C ARG A 277 7.46 9.18 16.97
N SER A 278 8.32 8.85 15.99
CA SER A 278 9.32 9.79 15.48
C SER A 278 8.73 10.86 14.56
N ILE A 279 7.59 10.55 13.89
CA ILE A 279 7.01 11.47 12.89
C ILE A 279 5.72 12.15 13.34
N ARG A 280 4.99 11.64 14.35
CA ARG A 280 3.63 12.12 14.70
C ARG A 280 3.57 13.63 14.94
N GLU A 281 4.57 14.18 15.62
CA GLU A 281 4.61 15.62 15.91
C GLU A 281 4.81 16.45 14.62
N ALA A 282 5.62 15.95 13.69
CA ALA A 282 5.91 16.61 12.41
C ALA A 282 4.84 16.35 11.34
N TRP A 283 3.96 15.35 11.55
CA TRP A 283 2.91 14.97 10.61
C TRP A 283 1.52 15.32 11.15
N PRO A 284 0.92 16.46 10.73
CA PRO A 284 -0.37 16.91 11.24
C PRO A 284 -1.57 16.19 10.58
N GLY A 285 -1.37 15.47 9.47
CA GLY A 285 -2.40 14.79 8.71
C GLY A 285 -2.87 13.47 9.33
N PHE A 286 -3.78 12.80 8.63
CA PHE A 286 -4.23 11.45 8.99
C PHE A 286 -3.06 10.47 8.97
N LEU A 287 -2.93 9.71 10.05
CA LEU A 287 -1.87 8.72 10.22
C LEU A 287 -2.47 7.36 10.57
N MET A 288 -2.26 6.41 9.67
CA MET A 288 -2.59 5.01 9.87
C MET A 288 -1.31 4.19 10.02
N ALA A 289 -1.34 3.18 10.85
CA ALA A 289 -0.29 2.18 10.90
C ALA A 289 -0.86 0.85 11.40
N GLY A 290 -0.09 -0.21 11.22
CA GLY A 290 -0.46 -1.51 11.70
C GLY A 290 0.73 -2.45 11.80
N ALA A 291 0.45 -3.62 12.28
CA ALA A 291 1.20 -4.85 12.28
C ALA A 291 0.49 -5.86 13.18
N SER A 292 1.09 -6.21 14.33
CA SER A 292 0.64 -7.27 15.24
C SER A 292 -0.06 -6.71 16.49
N LEU A 293 -0.71 -5.56 16.40
CA LEU A 293 -1.38 -4.94 17.56
C LEU A 293 -2.57 -5.78 18.05
N SER A 294 -2.64 -6.00 19.37
CA SER A 294 -3.87 -6.43 20.02
C SER A 294 -4.90 -5.29 20.02
N GLN A 295 -6.18 -5.62 20.30
CA GLN A 295 -7.22 -4.60 20.46
C GLN A 295 -6.82 -3.54 21.49
N GLN A 296 -6.38 -3.97 22.68
CA GLN A 296 -5.99 -3.06 23.78
C GLN A 296 -4.83 -2.13 23.37
N GLN A 297 -3.83 -2.67 22.66
CA GLN A 297 -2.71 -1.85 22.15
C GLN A 297 -3.19 -0.84 21.12
N ALA A 298 -4.08 -1.24 20.20
CA ALA A 298 -4.65 -0.34 19.21
C ALA A 298 -5.50 0.77 19.85
N GLU A 299 -6.29 0.44 20.86
CA GLU A 299 -7.07 1.41 21.63
C GLU A 299 -6.17 2.43 22.35
N ALA A 300 -5.02 1.99 22.87
CA ALA A 300 -4.04 2.90 23.48
C ALA A 300 -3.40 3.83 22.42
N GLU A 301 -2.91 3.29 21.28
CA GLU A 301 -2.30 4.11 20.23
C GLU A 301 -3.26 5.18 19.66
N VAL A 302 -4.55 4.83 19.53
CA VAL A 302 -5.60 5.78 19.11
C VAL A 302 -5.95 6.75 20.24
N GLY A 303 -6.06 6.26 21.48
CA GLY A 303 -6.39 7.07 22.66
C GLY A 303 -5.33 8.12 22.97
N ASP A 304 -4.06 7.78 22.77
CA ASP A 304 -2.91 8.68 22.96
C ASP A 304 -2.72 9.66 21.78
N GLY A 305 -3.55 9.58 20.73
CA GLY A 305 -3.47 10.44 19.54
C GLY A 305 -2.29 10.12 18.63
N LEU A 306 -1.64 8.98 18.80
CA LEU A 306 -0.53 8.53 17.93
C LEU A 306 -1.02 8.09 16.57
N LEU A 307 -2.18 7.43 16.51
CA LEU A 307 -2.82 6.97 15.29
C LEU A 307 -4.25 7.45 15.18
N ASP A 308 -4.66 7.77 13.97
CA ASP A 308 -6.06 8.04 13.63
C ASP A 308 -6.82 6.76 13.31
N MET A 309 -6.12 5.73 12.78
CA MET A 309 -6.68 4.44 12.41
C MET A 309 -5.60 3.34 12.53
N VAL A 310 -6.02 2.12 12.81
CA VAL A 310 -5.11 0.97 12.89
C VAL A 310 -5.46 -0.05 11.80
N SER A 311 -4.44 -0.54 11.09
CA SER A 311 -4.60 -1.53 10.02
C SER A 311 -4.17 -2.92 10.46
N TRP A 312 -4.95 -3.93 10.08
CA TRP A 312 -4.66 -5.34 10.28
C TRP A 312 -4.58 -6.09 8.95
N GLY A 313 -3.58 -6.95 8.83
CA GLY A 313 -3.46 -7.90 7.73
C GLY A 313 -3.94 -9.30 8.13
N ARG A 314 -3.06 -10.07 8.78
CA ARG A 314 -3.32 -11.47 9.12
C ARG A 314 -4.54 -11.67 10.02
N ALA A 315 -4.74 -10.82 11.02
CA ALA A 315 -5.88 -10.94 11.93
C ALA A 315 -7.21 -10.75 11.19
N ILE A 316 -7.32 -9.78 10.28
CA ILE A 316 -8.55 -9.54 9.51
C ILE A 316 -8.75 -10.57 8.39
N LEU A 317 -7.67 -11.22 7.94
CA LEU A 317 -7.76 -12.33 7.02
C LEU A 317 -8.35 -13.57 7.71
N ALA A 318 -7.89 -13.87 8.94
CA ALA A 318 -8.38 -14.98 9.74
C ALA A 318 -9.77 -14.70 10.36
N ASN A 319 -10.12 -13.43 10.55
CA ASN A 319 -11.38 -13.00 11.16
C ASN A 319 -12.00 -11.91 10.27
N PRO A 320 -12.79 -12.27 9.25
CA PRO A 320 -13.47 -11.29 8.40
C PRO A 320 -14.39 -10.34 9.17
N ASP A 321 -14.82 -10.74 10.35
CA ASP A 321 -15.67 -10.05 11.31
C ASP A 321 -14.89 -9.44 12.48
N LEU A 322 -13.61 -9.09 12.28
CA LEU A 322 -12.71 -8.64 13.34
C LEU A 322 -13.30 -7.51 14.22
N PRO A 323 -13.91 -6.44 13.70
CA PRO A 323 -14.53 -5.41 14.53
C PRO A 323 -15.69 -5.94 15.38
N ALA A 324 -16.50 -6.87 14.86
CA ALA A 324 -17.59 -7.49 15.60
C ALA A 324 -17.07 -8.38 16.75
N ARG A 325 -16.00 -9.12 16.53
CA ARG A 325 -15.31 -9.92 17.56
C ARG A 325 -14.71 -9.04 18.64
N PHE A 326 -14.08 -7.95 18.28
CA PHE A 326 -13.58 -6.97 19.25
C PHE A 326 -14.71 -6.41 20.14
N ARG A 327 -15.87 -6.06 19.56
CA ARG A 327 -17.03 -5.57 20.32
C ARG A 327 -17.59 -6.60 21.30
N SER A 328 -17.66 -7.85 20.90
CA SER A 328 -18.25 -8.94 21.71
C SER A 328 -17.26 -9.63 22.65
N GLY A 329 -15.97 -9.36 22.53
CA GLY A 329 -14.92 -10.12 23.24
C GLY A 329 -14.81 -11.57 22.76
N ALA A 330 -15.28 -11.89 21.55
CA ALA A 330 -15.20 -13.23 21.01
C ALA A 330 -13.74 -13.62 20.70
N PRO A 331 -13.35 -14.90 20.86
CA PRO A 331 -11.99 -15.33 20.60
C PRO A 331 -11.64 -15.16 19.12
N LEU A 332 -10.41 -14.72 18.85
CA LEU A 332 -9.91 -14.58 17.49
C LEU A 332 -9.36 -15.92 16.98
N ALA A 333 -9.67 -16.26 15.73
CA ALA A 333 -8.99 -17.32 15.03
C ALA A 333 -7.55 -16.87 14.72
N GLU A 334 -6.60 -17.77 14.94
CA GLU A 334 -5.21 -17.54 14.56
C GLU A 334 -5.02 -17.69 13.04
N PHE A 335 -4.19 -16.84 12.48
CA PHE A 335 -3.83 -16.95 11.08
C PHE A 335 -3.00 -18.19 10.80
N SER A 336 -3.41 -19.01 9.82
CA SER A 336 -2.60 -20.06 9.23
C SER A 336 -2.30 -19.78 7.75
N ARG A 337 -1.21 -20.35 7.24
CA ARG A 337 -0.83 -20.19 5.83
C ARG A 337 -1.85 -20.80 4.87
N ASP A 338 -2.59 -21.80 5.28
CA ASP A 338 -3.62 -22.47 4.47
C ASP A 338 -4.77 -21.50 4.13
N MET A 339 -5.02 -20.51 4.98
CA MET A 339 -5.99 -19.43 4.71
C MET A 339 -5.63 -18.55 3.50
N LEU A 340 -4.38 -18.65 3.01
CA LEU A 340 -3.96 -17.96 1.79
C LEU A 340 -4.48 -18.64 0.52
N ALA A 341 -4.89 -19.90 0.60
CA ALA A 341 -5.36 -20.67 -0.55
C ALA A 341 -6.82 -20.37 -0.94
N THR A 342 -7.53 -19.58 -0.16
CA THR A 342 -8.95 -19.22 -0.42
C THR A 342 -9.20 -17.75 -0.14
N LEU A 343 -10.26 -17.19 -0.77
CA LEU A 343 -10.85 -15.89 -0.41
C LEU A 343 -12.06 -16.12 0.47
N CYS A 344 -11.89 -16.03 1.80
CA CYS A 344 -12.97 -16.15 2.79
C CYS A 344 -13.24 -14.81 3.47
#